data_df1fa6da36e14decacd2812468b30095
#
_entry.id   df1fa6da36e14decacd2812468b30095
#
_cell.length_a   1.000
_cell.length_b   1.000
_cell.length_c   1.000
_cell.angle_alpha   90.00
_cell.angle_beta   90.00
_cell.angle_gamma   90.00
#
_symmetry.space_group_name_H-M   'P 1'
#
loop_
_entity.id
_entity.type
_entity.pdbx_description
1 polymer ?
#
loop_
_entity_poly.entity_id
_entity_poly.type
_entity_poly.pdbx_seq_one_letter_code
_entity_poly.pdbx_strand_id
1 'polypeptide(L)'
;MDKPEVTLENYEAVYAYYRDHRQNRLLAKLAYASLYAKYRPRIVYADDAKAQLAGLVKSGRVLIVAANHVTHSDQYTLAATAWNTPLRRAIGRTRVLAKDELFVDPDLHRKVDMMGGIPVFRSKNYGLRAVADAGRLMMDISAERLCRGDNLAIFPEGTCNEDDPTRLQHINSGIGHIAKRAADRGVSPVLLSIGISYGPDAHGPDPENVKSASVFVSEPVFDLPAKPMDIAHVVQKDLQIAVDGAVAAY
;
A
#
# COMPACT_ATOMS: atom_id res chain seq x y z
N MET A 1 2.80 -26.10 -1.12
CA MET A 1 1.40 -25.90 -0.73
C MET A 1 0.67 -25.42 -1.97
N ASP A 2 -0.38 -26.10 -2.38
CA ASP A 2 -1.17 -25.69 -3.54
C ASP A 2 -1.84 -24.35 -3.24
N LYS A 3 -2.01 -23.53 -4.29
CA LYS A 3 -2.61 -22.20 -4.17
C LYS A 3 -4.12 -22.35 -3.90
N PRO A 4 -4.62 -21.87 -2.75
CA PRO A 4 -6.02 -21.97 -2.42
C PRO A 4 -6.89 -21.02 -3.26
N GLU A 5 -8.16 -21.38 -3.42
CA GLU A 5 -9.17 -20.45 -3.90
C GLU A 5 -9.37 -19.33 -2.87
N VAL A 6 -9.41 -18.08 -3.33
CA VAL A 6 -9.55 -16.90 -2.44
C VAL A 6 -11.03 -16.64 -2.20
N THR A 7 -11.57 -17.24 -1.16
CA THR A 7 -12.94 -17.02 -0.67
C THR A 7 -12.93 -16.75 0.84
N LEU A 8 -13.98 -16.12 1.35
CA LEU A 8 -14.11 -15.84 2.78
C LEU A 8 -14.21 -17.12 3.59
N GLU A 9 -14.87 -18.17 3.09
CA GLU A 9 -15.01 -19.47 3.76
C GLU A 9 -13.66 -20.17 3.90
N ASN A 10 -12.71 -19.86 3.02
CA ASN A 10 -11.38 -20.48 2.95
C ASN A 10 -10.26 -19.58 3.51
N TYR A 11 -10.62 -18.52 4.24
CA TYR A 11 -9.67 -17.47 4.63
C TYR A 11 -8.44 -17.99 5.40
N GLU A 12 -8.57 -19.04 6.20
CA GLU A 12 -7.44 -19.63 6.96
C GLU A 12 -6.38 -20.22 6.02
N ALA A 13 -6.79 -21.01 5.03
CA ALA A 13 -5.89 -21.58 4.03
C ALA A 13 -5.30 -20.48 3.13
N VAL A 14 -6.11 -19.48 2.76
CA VAL A 14 -5.67 -18.31 2.00
C VAL A 14 -4.55 -17.59 2.73
N TYR A 15 -4.75 -17.25 4.00
CA TYR A 15 -3.74 -16.53 4.75
C TYR A 15 -2.54 -17.39 5.13
N ALA A 16 -2.70 -18.69 5.33
CA ALA A 16 -1.57 -19.62 5.46
C ALA A 16 -0.68 -19.61 4.20
N TYR A 17 -1.29 -19.60 3.01
CA TYR A 17 -0.56 -19.47 1.74
C TYR A 17 0.17 -18.12 1.64
N TYR A 18 -0.52 -16.98 1.85
CA TYR A 18 0.07 -15.64 1.69
C TYR A 18 1.10 -15.30 2.77
N ARG A 19 1.08 -15.96 3.92
CA ARG A 19 2.14 -15.87 4.93
C ARG A 19 3.50 -16.27 4.38
N ASP A 20 3.54 -17.29 3.50
CA ASP A 20 4.80 -17.86 2.99
C ASP A 20 5.05 -17.55 1.51
N HIS A 21 4.04 -17.05 0.80
CA HIS A 21 4.14 -16.73 -0.62
C HIS A 21 5.29 -15.76 -0.91
N ARG A 22 6.10 -16.07 -1.93
CA ARG A 22 7.24 -15.25 -2.36
C ARG A 22 7.00 -14.72 -3.76
N GLN A 23 7.18 -13.42 -3.95
CA GLN A 23 7.15 -12.79 -5.25
C GLN A 23 8.36 -13.22 -6.09
N ASN A 24 8.17 -13.38 -7.39
CA ASN A 24 9.30 -13.44 -8.32
C ASN A 24 9.85 -12.01 -8.52
N ARG A 25 10.99 -11.74 -7.88
CA ARG A 25 11.61 -10.40 -7.87
C ARG A 25 11.98 -9.88 -9.26
N LEU A 26 12.41 -10.78 -10.17
CA LEU A 26 12.78 -10.37 -11.51
C LEU A 26 11.54 -9.96 -12.30
N LEU A 27 10.50 -10.77 -12.29
CA LEU A 27 9.24 -10.45 -12.96
C LEU A 27 8.59 -9.19 -12.37
N ALA A 28 8.59 -9.04 -11.04
CA ALA A 28 8.11 -7.82 -10.40
C ALA A 28 8.87 -6.58 -10.89
N LYS A 29 10.21 -6.64 -10.93
CA LYS A 29 11.03 -5.52 -11.44
C LYS A 29 10.73 -5.19 -12.89
N LEU A 30 10.58 -6.19 -13.76
CA LEU A 30 10.23 -5.97 -15.16
C LEU A 30 8.85 -5.32 -15.31
N ALA A 31 7.86 -5.78 -14.54
CA ALA A 31 6.53 -5.19 -14.52
C ALA A 31 6.56 -3.73 -14.05
N TYR A 32 7.27 -3.41 -12.97
CA TYR A 32 7.39 -2.05 -12.46
C TYR A 32 8.12 -1.13 -13.44
N ALA A 33 9.15 -1.64 -14.16
CA ALA A 33 9.82 -0.90 -15.22
C ALA A 33 8.86 -0.56 -16.37
N SER A 34 8.06 -1.53 -16.81
CA SER A 34 7.04 -1.35 -17.85
C SER A 34 5.97 -0.33 -17.42
N LEU A 35 5.51 -0.40 -16.16
CA LEU A 35 4.56 0.58 -15.62
C LEU A 35 5.17 1.99 -15.56
N TYR A 36 6.44 2.12 -15.18
CA TYR A 36 7.12 3.41 -15.23
C TYR A 36 7.23 3.96 -16.66
N ALA A 37 7.53 3.13 -17.65
CA ALA A 37 7.57 3.55 -19.04
C ALA A 37 6.20 4.06 -19.54
N LYS A 38 5.10 3.50 -18.99
CA LYS A 38 3.71 3.88 -19.34
C LYS A 38 3.21 5.12 -18.59
N TYR A 39 3.37 5.15 -17.26
CA TYR A 39 2.70 6.15 -16.40
C TYR A 39 3.56 7.37 -16.12
N ARG A 40 4.87 7.25 -16.02
CA ARG A 40 5.85 8.34 -15.86
C ARG A 40 5.41 9.44 -14.89
N PRO A 41 5.05 9.14 -13.63
CA PRO A 41 4.60 10.14 -12.69
C PRO A 41 5.70 11.18 -12.44
N ARG A 42 5.30 12.44 -12.25
CA ARG A 42 6.18 13.49 -11.76
C ARG A 42 6.38 13.30 -10.26
N ILE A 43 7.60 13.03 -9.82
CA ILE A 43 7.90 12.73 -8.42
C ILE A 43 8.58 13.92 -7.77
N VAL A 44 7.98 14.42 -6.71
CA VAL A 44 8.48 15.50 -5.85
C VAL A 44 8.69 14.93 -4.45
N TYR A 45 9.66 15.44 -3.74
CA TYR A 45 9.99 15.02 -2.38
C TYR A 45 9.87 16.20 -1.42
N ALA A 46 9.45 15.96 -0.20
CA ALA A 46 9.72 16.86 0.90
C ALA A 46 11.24 16.95 1.12
N ASP A 47 11.70 18.03 1.69
CA ASP A 47 13.10 18.40 1.87
C ASP A 47 14.13 17.25 1.76
N ASP A 48 14.45 16.57 2.90
CA ASP A 48 15.44 15.49 2.94
C ASP A 48 14.85 14.09 2.67
N ALA A 49 13.55 13.97 2.34
CA ALA A 49 12.83 12.70 2.22
C ALA A 49 13.52 11.72 1.28
N LYS A 50 14.08 12.18 0.15
CA LYS A 50 14.79 11.31 -0.80
C LYS A 50 16.04 10.67 -0.20
N ALA A 51 16.84 11.44 0.53
CA ALA A 51 18.06 10.97 1.15
C ALA A 51 17.76 10.03 2.33
N GLN A 52 16.79 10.39 3.17
CA GLN A 52 16.31 9.57 4.28
C GLN A 52 15.77 8.22 3.77
N LEU A 53 14.89 8.23 2.75
CA LEU A 53 14.35 7.03 2.14
C LEU A 53 15.44 6.12 1.57
N ALA A 54 16.44 6.72 0.89
CA ALA A 54 17.57 5.95 0.37
C ALA A 54 18.36 5.26 1.48
N GLY A 55 18.59 5.94 2.60
CA GLY A 55 19.22 5.40 3.81
C GLY A 55 18.43 4.24 4.40
N LEU A 56 17.12 4.40 4.59
CA LEU A 56 16.21 3.39 5.13
C LEU A 56 16.20 2.12 4.29
N VAL A 57 16.04 2.25 2.98
CA VAL A 57 16.00 1.09 2.07
C VAL A 57 17.37 0.41 1.99
N LYS A 58 18.47 1.16 2.05
CA LYS A 58 19.85 0.62 2.07
C LYS A 58 20.13 -0.17 3.35
N SER A 59 19.66 0.32 4.49
CA SER A 59 19.84 -0.33 5.81
C SER A 59 18.87 -1.49 6.04
N GLY A 60 17.91 -1.73 5.11
CA GLY A 60 16.91 -2.78 5.25
C GLY A 60 15.82 -2.49 6.28
N ARG A 61 15.62 -1.22 6.65
CA ARG A 61 14.51 -0.83 7.53
C ARG A 61 13.18 -1.16 6.88
N VAL A 62 12.28 -1.66 7.69
CA VAL A 62 10.92 -2.06 7.27
C VAL A 62 10.03 -0.83 7.18
N LEU A 63 9.32 -0.71 6.06
CA LEU A 63 8.45 0.41 5.77
C LEU A 63 6.98 -0.01 5.73
N ILE A 64 6.12 0.85 6.23
CA ILE A 64 4.70 0.89 5.86
C ILE A 64 4.52 2.11 4.96
N VAL A 65 4.18 1.86 3.70
CA VAL A 65 3.92 2.90 2.70
C VAL A 65 2.41 3.14 2.64
N ALA A 66 1.97 4.31 3.06
CA ALA A 66 0.59 4.73 2.97
C ALA A 66 0.42 5.66 1.76
N ALA A 67 -0.61 5.43 0.95
CA ALA A 67 -0.95 6.32 -0.16
C ALA A 67 -2.45 6.61 -0.17
N ASN A 68 -2.86 7.79 -0.68
CA ASN A 68 -4.26 8.10 -0.94
C ASN A 68 -4.78 7.30 -2.14
N HIS A 69 -6.08 7.08 -2.19
CA HIS A 69 -6.73 6.27 -3.23
C HIS A 69 -7.74 7.08 -4.00
N VAL A 70 -7.34 7.59 -5.16
CA VAL A 70 -8.15 8.46 -6.04
C VAL A 70 -8.78 7.66 -7.17
N THR A 71 -8.02 6.70 -7.74
CA THR A 71 -8.44 5.95 -8.93
C THR A 71 -8.07 4.48 -8.85
N HIS A 72 -8.71 3.64 -9.67
CA HIS A 72 -8.32 2.24 -9.83
C HIS A 72 -6.92 2.05 -10.46
N SER A 73 -6.28 3.13 -10.91
CA SER A 73 -4.93 3.08 -11.51
C SER A 73 -3.82 3.43 -10.52
N ASP A 74 -4.14 3.83 -9.29
CA ASP A 74 -3.15 4.29 -8.30
C ASP A 74 -2.08 3.27 -7.99
N GLN A 75 -2.43 1.97 -7.93
CA GLN A 75 -1.46 0.91 -7.74
C GLN A 75 -0.40 0.87 -8.85
N TYR A 76 -0.76 1.21 -10.08
CA TYR A 76 0.17 1.27 -11.21
C TYR A 76 1.06 2.51 -11.15
N THR A 77 0.48 3.64 -10.74
CA THR A 77 1.22 4.90 -10.48
C THR A 77 2.22 4.72 -9.34
N LEU A 78 1.82 4.05 -8.23
CA LEU A 78 2.72 3.72 -7.13
C LEU A 78 3.83 2.75 -7.55
N ALA A 79 3.53 1.74 -8.36
CA ALA A 79 4.54 0.83 -8.89
C ALA A 79 5.55 1.57 -9.78
N ALA A 80 5.06 2.47 -10.64
CA ALA A 80 5.91 3.35 -11.46
C ALA A 80 6.77 4.27 -10.58
N THR A 81 6.20 4.85 -9.53
CA THR A 81 6.91 5.66 -8.53
C THR A 81 8.00 4.84 -7.85
N ALA A 82 7.69 3.63 -7.37
CA ALA A 82 8.67 2.78 -6.72
C ALA A 82 9.86 2.43 -7.64
N TRP A 83 9.62 2.27 -8.95
CA TRP A 83 10.70 2.04 -9.91
C TRP A 83 11.68 3.22 -10.02
N ASN A 84 11.18 4.45 -9.97
CA ASN A 84 11.98 5.67 -10.17
C ASN A 84 12.40 6.35 -8.86
N THR A 85 12.32 5.63 -7.73
CA THR A 85 12.69 6.13 -6.40
C THR A 85 13.64 5.12 -5.72
N PRO A 86 14.19 5.45 -4.53
CA PRO A 86 14.94 4.48 -3.73
C PRO A 86 14.15 3.19 -3.41
N LEU A 87 12.81 3.20 -3.43
CA LEU A 87 11.93 2.03 -3.25
C LEU A 87 12.17 0.93 -4.30
N ARG A 88 12.85 1.23 -5.42
CA ARG A 88 13.25 0.24 -6.43
C ARG A 88 13.98 -0.96 -5.82
N ARG A 89 14.72 -0.78 -4.75
CA ARG A 89 15.42 -1.86 -4.05
C ARG A 89 14.47 -2.75 -3.25
N ALA A 90 13.29 -2.24 -2.90
CA ALA A 90 12.25 -2.95 -2.15
C ALA A 90 11.28 -3.73 -3.06
N ILE A 91 11.34 -3.56 -4.39
CA ILE A 91 10.50 -4.30 -5.36
C ILE A 91 10.73 -5.81 -5.21
N GLY A 92 9.63 -6.56 -5.08
CA GLY A 92 9.65 -8.00 -4.81
C GLY A 92 9.79 -8.37 -3.33
N ARG A 93 9.77 -7.36 -2.43
CA ARG A 93 9.70 -7.49 -0.96
C ARG A 93 8.69 -6.51 -0.36
N THR A 94 7.78 -5.99 -1.15
CA THR A 94 6.68 -5.14 -0.68
C THR A 94 5.38 -5.89 -0.85
N ARG A 95 4.59 -5.98 0.22
CA ARG A 95 3.25 -6.55 0.22
C ARG A 95 2.24 -5.44 0.01
N VAL A 96 1.14 -5.76 -0.68
CA VAL A 96 0.07 -4.80 -0.97
C VAL A 96 -1.25 -5.40 -0.51
N LEU A 97 -2.01 -4.69 0.31
CA LEU A 97 -3.37 -5.12 0.65
C LEU A 97 -4.30 -4.86 -0.54
N ALA A 98 -4.92 -5.91 -1.05
CA ALA A 98 -5.72 -5.87 -2.25
C ALA A 98 -7.11 -6.51 -2.02
N LYS A 99 -8.17 -5.92 -2.57
CA LYS A 99 -9.52 -6.47 -2.45
C LYS A 99 -9.60 -7.88 -3.01
N ASP A 100 -10.33 -8.76 -2.35
CA ASP A 100 -10.48 -10.18 -2.69
C ASP A 100 -11.02 -10.41 -4.10
N GLU A 101 -11.88 -9.53 -4.62
CA GLU A 101 -12.41 -9.62 -5.99
C GLU A 101 -11.31 -9.61 -7.07
N LEU A 102 -10.14 -9.04 -6.79
CA LEU A 102 -9.00 -9.04 -7.73
C LEU A 102 -8.34 -10.41 -7.89
N PHE A 103 -8.71 -11.38 -7.06
CA PHE A 103 -8.17 -12.74 -7.07
C PHE A 103 -9.10 -13.77 -7.71
N VAL A 104 -10.27 -13.34 -8.20
CA VAL A 104 -11.25 -14.23 -8.86
C VAL A 104 -10.81 -14.57 -10.29
N ASP A 105 -10.43 -13.57 -11.07
CA ASP A 105 -9.92 -13.79 -12.44
C ASP A 105 -8.48 -14.32 -12.39
N PRO A 106 -8.16 -15.47 -13.03
CA PRO A 106 -6.83 -16.09 -12.92
C PRO A 106 -5.68 -15.21 -13.46
N ASP A 107 -5.93 -14.40 -14.48
CA ASP A 107 -4.90 -13.54 -15.07
C ASP A 107 -4.64 -12.32 -14.18
N LEU A 108 -5.70 -11.75 -13.61
CA LEU A 108 -5.59 -10.66 -12.66
C LEU A 108 -4.94 -11.15 -11.37
N HIS A 109 -5.32 -12.31 -10.86
CA HIS A 109 -4.74 -12.94 -9.69
C HIS A 109 -3.21 -13.11 -9.83
N ARG A 110 -2.74 -13.61 -10.98
CA ARG A 110 -1.29 -13.73 -11.25
C ARG A 110 -0.57 -12.37 -11.20
N LYS A 111 -1.20 -11.31 -11.72
CA LYS A 111 -0.65 -9.94 -11.67
C LYS A 111 -0.60 -9.41 -10.24
N VAL A 112 -1.67 -9.62 -9.47
CA VAL A 112 -1.76 -9.21 -8.07
C VAL A 112 -0.73 -9.94 -7.21
N ASP A 113 -0.57 -11.25 -7.38
CA ASP A 113 0.47 -12.05 -6.69
C ASP A 113 1.88 -11.55 -7.04
N MET A 114 2.14 -11.25 -8.32
CA MET A 114 3.42 -10.70 -8.76
C MET A 114 3.72 -9.35 -8.08
N MET A 115 2.70 -8.54 -7.84
CA MET A 115 2.81 -7.26 -7.12
C MET A 115 2.84 -7.43 -5.59
N GLY A 116 2.70 -8.65 -5.08
CA GLY A 116 2.76 -8.96 -3.65
C GLY A 116 1.43 -8.81 -2.93
N GLY A 117 0.32 -8.96 -3.62
CA GLY A 117 -1.02 -8.85 -3.06
C GLY A 117 -1.25 -9.81 -1.89
N ILE A 118 -1.94 -9.30 -0.87
CA ILE A 118 -2.56 -10.07 0.22
C ILE A 118 -4.05 -9.75 0.15
N PRO A 119 -4.94 -10.73 0.00
CA PRO A 119 -6.37 -10.48 -0.13
C PRO A 119 -6.97 -9.88 1.14
N VAL A 120 -7.92 -8.98 0.97
CA VAL A 120 -8.69 -8.33 2.03
C VAL A 120 -10.17 -8.57 1.78
N PHE A 121 -10.83 -9.32 2.64
CA PHE A 121 -12.27 -9.47 2.66
C PHE A 121 -12.90 -8.25 3.34
N ARG A 122 -13.69 -7.48 2.59
CA ARG A 122 -14.20 -6.19 3.05
C ARG A 122 -15.58 -6.31 3.67
N SER A 123 -15.79 -5.63 4.81
CA SER A 123 -17.07 -5.66 5.52
C SER A 123 -18.26 -5.16 4.69
N LYS A 124 -18.02 -4.27 3.73
CA LYS A 124 -19.08 -3.80 2.83
C LYS A 124 -19.65 -4.89 1.92
N ASN A 125 -18.88 -5.94 1.64
CA ASN A 125 -19.30 -7.05 0.78
C ASN A 125 -19.93 -8.20 1.57
N TYR A 126 -19.42 -8.47 2.77
CA TYR A 126 -19.76 -9.67 3.55
C TYR A 126 -20.40 -9.37 4.90
N GLY A 127 -20.38 -8.11 5.35
CA GLY A 127 -20.79 -7.71 6.69
C GLY A 127 -19.65 -7.83 7.71
N LEU A 128 -19.68 -6.94 8.72
CA LEU A 128 -18.60 -6.78 9.69
C LEU A 128 -18.31 -8.05 10.49
N ARG A 129 -19.35 -8.78 10.91
CA ARG A 129 -19.21 -10.00 11.72
C ARG A 129 -18.54 -11.12 10.93
N ALA A 130 -18.95 -11.29 9.67
CA ALA A 130 -18.42 -12.36 8.81
C ALA A 130 -16.91 -12.20 8.54
N VAL A 131 -16.43 -10.96 8.39
CA VAL A 131 -15.00 -10.72 8.08
C VAL A 131 -14.11 -10.51 9.31
N ALA A 132 -14.65 -10.55 10.52
CA ALA A 132 -13.91 -10.17 11.73
C ALA A 132 -12.68 -11.06 11.98
N ASP A 133 -12.82 -12.37 11.85
CA ASP A 133 -11.72 -13.34 12.05
C ASP A 133 -10.72 -13.29 10.89
N ALA A 134 -11.21 -13.25 9.66
CA ALA A 134 -10.39 -13.08 8.47
C ALA A 134 -9.56 -11.78 8.55
N GLY A 135 -10.18 -10.66 8.96
CA GLY A 135 -9.50 -9.39 9.15
C GLY A 135 -8.42 -9.43 10.24
N ARG A 136 -8.68 -10.11 11.37
CA ARG A 136 -7.68 -10.31 12.42
C ARG A 136 -6.47 -11.10 11.89
N LEU A 137 -6.73 -12.21 11.21
CA LEU A 137 -5.67 -13.05 10.65
C LEU A 137 -4.89 -12.32 9.55
N MET A 138 -5.56 -11.57 8.69
CA MET A 138 -4.91 -10.72 7.67
C MET A 138 -3.94 -9.72 8.32
N MET A 139 -4.36 -9.04 9.40
CA MET A 139 -3.47 -8.12 10.11
C MET A 139 -2.30 -8.83 10.78
N ASP A 140 -2.50 -10.04 11.31
CA ASP A 140 -1.45 -10.85 11.92
C ASP A 140 -0.40 -11.29 10.90
N ILE A 141 -0.81 -11.82 9.75
CA ILE A 141 0.14 -12.21 8.71
C ILE A 141 0.85 -11.01 8.10
N SER A 142 0.17 -9.88 7.94
CA SER A 142 0.80 -8.65 7.46
C SER A 142 1.90 -8.17 8.41
N ALA A 143 1.64 -8.19 9.72
CA ALA A 143 2.65 -7.89 10.73
C ALA A 143 3.81 -8.90 10.73
N GLU A 144 3.51 -10.20 10.58
CA GLU A 144 4.54 -11.24 10.46
C GLU A 144 5.42 -11.04 9.22
N ARG A 145 4.84 -10.60 8.08
CA ARG A 145 5.60 -10.26 6.87
C ARG A 145 6.55 -9.08 7.12
N LEU A 146 6.11 -8.04 7.84
CA LEU A 146 6.99 -6.95 8.29
C LEU A 146 8.14 -7.48 9.16
N CYS A 147 7.85 -8.38 10.11
CA CYS A 147 8.89 -9.00 10.97
C CYS A 147 9.90 -9.84 10.18
N ARG A 148 9.51 -10.37 9.02
CA ARG A 148 10.40 -11.10 8.09
C ARG A 148 11.18 -10.20 7.14
N GLY A 149 11.05 -8.86 7.27
CA GLY A 149 11.77 -7.86 6.48
C GLY A 149 11.08 -7.46 5.17
N ASP A 150 9.83 -7.85 4.95
CA ASP A 150 9.05 -7.26 3.87
C ASP A 150 8.54 -5.88 4.25
N ASN A 151 8.23 -5.05 3.27
CA ASN A 151 7.48 -3.80 3.45
C ASN A 151 5.99 -4.05 3.20
N LEU A 152 5.16 -3.12 3.63
CA LEU A 152 3.72 -3.11 3.35
C LEU A 152 3.34 -1.81 2.64
N ALA A 153 2.61 -1.90 1.54
CA ALA A 153 1.94 -0.76 0.91
C ALA A 153 0.43 -0.90 1.08
N ILE A 154 -0.22 0.19 1.43
CA ILE A 154 -1.64 0.20 1.76
C ILE A 154 -2.29 1.52 1.32
N PHE A 155 -3.52 1.42 0.82
CA PHE A 155 -4.45 2.53 0.70
C PHE A 155 -5.35 2.53 1.96
N PRO A 156 -5.03 3.34 2.98
CA PRO A 156 -5.68 3.19 4.28
C PRO A 156 -7.13 3.69 4.30
N GLU A 157 -7.57 4.39 3.26
CA GLU A 157 -8.97 4.74 3.00
C GLU A 157 -9.84 3.50 2.70
N GLY A 158 -9.24 2.46 2.11
CA GLY A 158 -9.91 1.19 1.80
C GLY A 158 -10.85 1.23 0.58
N THR A 159 -11.07 2.38 -0.02
CA THR A 159 -11.85 2.60 -1.25
C THR A 159 -11.34 3.82 -1.98
N CYS A 160 -11.63 3.92 -3.29
CA CYS A 160 -11.33 5.14 -4.03
C CYS A 160 -12.12 6.32 -3.50
N ASN A 161 -11.50 7.48 -3.49
CA ASN A 161 -12.14 8.75 -3.16
C ASN A 161 -12.80 9.34 -4.41
N GLU A 162 -14.12 9.29 -4.44
CA GLU A 162 -14.93 9.75 -5.58
C GLU A 162 -15.45 11.19 -5.36
N ASP A 163 -15.33 11.73 -4.14
CA ASP A 163 -15.91 13.03 -3.78
C ASP A 163 -14.90 14.17 -4.00
N ASP A 164 -13.80 14.16 -3.24
CA ASP A 164 -12.79 15.22 -3.27
C ASP A 164 -11.38 14.60 -3.24
N PRO A 165 -10.69 14.52 -4.38
CA PRO A 165 -9.35 13.90 -4.46
C PRO A 165 -8.27 14.70 -3.71
N THR A 166 -8.55 15.94 -3.28
CA THR A 166 -7.63 16.78 -2.50
C THR A 166 -7.74 16.54 -0.99
N ARG A 167 -8.75 15.80 -0.54
CA ARG A 167 -9.00 15.51 0.87
C ARG A 167 -9.07 14.01 1.10
N LEU A 168 -8.41 13.54 2.16
CA LEU A 168 -8.50 12.15 2.54
C LEU A 168 -9.88 11.81 3.08
N GLN A 169 -10.40 10.66 2.70
CA GLN A 169 -11.51 10.01 3.40
C GLN A 169 -11.06 9.53 4.78
N HIS A 170 -11.97 8.91 5.50
CA HIS A 170 -11.67 8.31 6.79
C HIS A 170 -10.59 7.23 6.67
N ILE A 171 -9.55 7.33 7.49
CA ILE A 171 -8.48 6.34 7.58
C ILE A 171 -8.90 5.19 8.49
N ASN A 172 -8.92 3.99 7.95
CA ASN A 172 -9.20 2.78 8.71
C ASN A 172 -8.07 2.44 9.68
N SER A 173 -8.41 2.07 10.92
CA SER A 173 -7.43 1.72 11.96
C SER A 173 -6.60 0.45 11.67
N GLY A 174 -6.93 -0.30 10.62
CA GLY A 174 -6.21 -1.51 10.21
C GLY A 174 -4.70 -1.31 10.07
N ILE A 175 -4.27 -0.19 9.50
CA ILE A 175 -2.84 0.16 9.38
C ILE A 175 -2.18 0.27 10.76
N GLY A 176 -2.85 0.91 11.72
CA GLY A 176 -2.37 1.03 13.10
C GLY A 176 -2.29 -0.32 13.82
N HIS A 177 -3.27 -1.19 13.60
CA HIS A 177 -3.25 -2.54 14.16
C HIS A 177 -2.11 -3.39 13.60
N ILE A 178 -1.79 -3.29 12.31
CA ILE A 178 -0.66 -4.01 11.69
C ILE A 178 0.66 -3.48 12.26
N ALA A 179 0.85 -2.15 12.30
CA ALA A 179 2.06 -1.53 12.84
C ALA A 179 2.29 -1.91 14.31
N LYS A 180 1.26 -1.84 15.14
CA LYS A 180 1.33 -2.24 16.56
C LYS A 180 1.72 -3.73 16.70
N ARG A 181 1.09 -4.63 15.95
CA ARG A 181 1.42 -6.06 16.01
C ARG A 181 2.87 -6.35 15.59
N ALA A 182 3.40 -5.61 14.63
CA ALA A 182 4.81 -5.71 14.25
C ALA A 182 5.72 -5.20 15.38
N ALA A 183 5.39 -4.06 15.99
CA ALA A 183 6.11 -3.50 17.12
C ALA A 183 6.12 -4.43 18.34
N ASP A 184 4.99 -5.07 18.66
CA ASP A 184 4.88 -6.06 19.73
C ASP A 184 5.76 -7.31 19.49
N ARG A 185 6.12 -7.57 18.23
CA ARG A 185 7.04 -8.64 17.81
C ARG A 185 8.50 -8.15 17.65
N GLY A 186 8.79 -6.91 18.08
CA GLY A 186 10.15 -6.33 18.09
C GLY A 186 10.55 -5.62 16.79
N VAL A 187 9.64 -5.38 15.86
CA VAL A 187 9.92 -4.65 14.62
C VAL A 187 9.07 -3.39 14.55
N SER A 188 9.70 -2.22 14.76
CA SER A 188 9.04 -0.93 14.59
C SER A 188 9.16 -0.47 13.14
N PRO A 189 8.07 -0.53 12.34
CA PRO A 189 8.10 -0.07 10.98
C PRO A 189 8.18 1.45 10.91
N VAL A 190 8.80 1.97 9.85
CA VAL A 190 8.82 3.40 9.54
C VAL A 190 7.65 3.71 8.60
N LEU A 191 6.85 4.73 8.89
CA LEU A 191 5.79 5.18 8.01
C LEU A 191 6.38 6.07 6.91
N LEU A 192 5.95 5.84 5.68
CA LEU A 192 6.22 6.68 4.52
C LEU A 192 4.89 7.01 3.84
N SER A 193 4.52 8.28 3.83
CA SER A 193 3.31 8.74 3.12
C SER A 193 3.65 9.19 1.70
N ILE A 194 2.80 8.78 0.75
CA ILE A 194 2.91 9.13 -0.66
C ILE A 194 1.57 9.69 -1.13
N GLY A 195 1.56 10.98 -1.47
CA GLY A 195 0.40 11.64 -2.08
C GLY A 195 0.40 11.44 -3.59
N ILE A 196 -0.78 11.23 -4.16
CA ILE A 196 -1.02 11.13 -5.61
C ILE A 196 -2.09 12.15 -5.99
N SER A 197 -1.85 12.90 -7.06
CA SER A 197 -2.82 13.79 -7.68
C SER A 197 -2.81 13.61 -9.20
N TYR A 198 -3.99 13.59 -9.79
CA TYR A 198 -4.19 13.60 -11.25
C TYR A 198 -4.77 14.94 -11.73
N GLY A 199 -4.71 15.97 -10.88
CA GLY A 199 -5.24 17.30 -11.14
C GLY A 199 -6.65 17.53 -10.57
N PRO A 200 -7.14 18.77 -10.65
CA PRO A 200 -8.39 19.18 -10.02
C PRO A 200 -9.63 18.53 -10.63
N ASP A 201 -9.56 18.15 -11.91
CA ASP A 201 -10.68 17.56 -12.65
C ASP A 201 -10.70 16.03 -12.62
N ALA A 202 -9.77 15.41 -11.90
CA ALA A 202 -9.67 13.95 -11.78
C ALA A 202 -10.63 13.42 -10.71
N HIS A 203 -11.90 13.29 -11.07
CA HIS A 203 -12.94 12.74 -10.22
C HIS A 203 -13.27 11.31 -10.62
N GLY A 204 -13.52 10.48 -9.59
CA GLY A 204 -13.96 9.11 -9.76
C GLY A 204 -12.84 8.11 -10.05
N PRO A 205 -13.20 6.81 -10.12
CA PRO A 205 -12.24 5.71 -10.07
C PRO A 205 -11.31 5.61 -11.29
N ASP A 206 -11.71 6.10 -12.44
CA ASP A 206 -10.97 5.98 -13.71
C ASP A 206 -10.87 7.31 -14.46
N PRO A 207 -10.07 8.27 -13.98
CA PRO A 207 -9.89 9.55 -14.66
C PRO A 207 -9.19 9.34 -16.01
N GLU A 208 -9.55 10.13 -17.01
CA GLU A 208 -9.00 10.02 -18.38
C GLU A 208 -7.49 10.25 -18.44
N ASN A 209 -6.94 11.09 -17.55
CA ASN A 209 -5.55 11.53 -17.59
C ASN A 209 -4.66 10.90 -16.50
N VAL A 210 -4.72 9.58 -16.33
CA VAL A 210 -3.88 8.86 -15.33
C VAL A 210 -2.37 8.91 -15.62
N LYS A 211 -1.97 9.32 -16.84
CA LYS A 211 -0.55 9.38 -17.23
C LYS A 211 0.17 10.65 -16.74
N SER A 212 -0.56 11.64 -16.27
CA SER A 212 0.00 12.94 -15.82
C SER A 212 0.01 13.07 -14.30
N ALA A 213 0.00 11.98 -13.56
CA ALA A 213 0.02 12.03 -12.10
C ALA A 213 1.23 12.78 -11.57
N SER A 214 1.02 13.69 -10.61
CA SER A 214 2.04 14.14 -9.68
C SER A 214 2.03 13.27 -8.43
N VAL A 215 3.21 13.04 -7.89
CA VAL A 215 3.42 12.21 -6.69
C VAL A 215 4.32 12.98 -5.75
N PHE A 216 3.89 13.11 -4.50
CA PHE A 216 4.70 13.72 -3.45
C PHE A 216 5.07 12.68 -2.40
N VAL A 217 6.35 12.61 -2.05
CA VAL A 217 6.90 11.69 -1.05
C VAL A 217 7.24 12.50 0.19
N SER A 218 6.52 12.27 1.29
CA SER A 218 6.77 12.91 2.57
C SER A 218 8.05 12.43 3.24
N GLU A 219 8.52 13.14 4.25
CA GLU A 219 9.56 12.65 5.14
C GLU A 219 9.08 11.40 5.90
N PRO A 220 9.95 10.41 6.11
CA PRO A 220 9.60 9.22 6.88
C PRO A 220 9.32 9.55 8.35
N VAL A 221 8.25 8.96 8.91
CA VAL A 221 7.91 9.05 10.34
C VAL A 221 8.45 7.81 11.07
N PHE A 222 9.37 8.01 12.02
CA PHE A 222 10.08 6.92 12.69
C PHE A 222 9.37 6.41 13.95
N ASP A 223 8.89 7.33 14.79
CA ASP A 223 8.35 7.00 16.09
C ASP A 223 6.81 6.99 16.05
N LEU A 224 6.25 5.84 15.74
CA LEU A 224 4.80 5.66 15.72
C LEU A 224 4.26 5.50 17.16
N PRO A 225 3.07 6.05 17.46
CA PRO A 225 2.42 5.88 18.76
C PRO A 225 2.17 4.42 19.13
N ALA A 226 1.95 4.16 20.41
CA ALA A 226 1.70 2.80 20.91
C ALA A 226 0.28 2.28 20.58
N LYS A 227 -0.71 3.17 20.41
CA LYS A 227 -2.11 2.77 20.19
C LYS A 227 -2.46 2.78 18.71
N PRO A 228 -3.19 1.75 18.20
CA PRO A 228 -3.57 1.67 16.79
C PRO A 228 -4.33 2.88 16.26
N MET A 229 -5.24 3.45 17.05
CA MET A 229 -6.01 4.64 16.66
C MET A 229 -5.12 5.88 16.54
N ASP A 230 -4.16 6.05 17.45
CA ASP A 230 -3.22 7.18 17.41
C ASP A 230 -2.28 7.05 16.20
N ILE A 231 -1.87 5.81 15.83
CA ILE A 231 -1.14 5.56 14.58
C ILE A 231 -1.99 5.97 13.37
N ALA A 232 -3.26 5.60 13.33
CA ALA A 232 -4.16 5.99 12.23
C ALA A 232 -4.30 7.51 12.10
N HIS A 233 -4.36 8.24 13.22
CA HIS A 233 -4.36 9.71 13.23
C HIS A 233 -3.04 10.29 12.69
N VAL A 234 -1.90 9.71 13.06
CA VAL A 234 -0.59 10.13 12.49
C VAL A 234 -0.58 9.88 10.99
N VAL A 235 -1.04 8.72 10.53
CA VAL A 235 -1.15 8.40 9.10
C VAL A 235 -2.04 9.41 8.38
N GLN A 236 -3.22 9.72 8.93
CA GLN A 236 -4.15 10.67 8.33
C GLN A 236 -3.52 12.05 8.17
N LYS A 237 -2.85 12.54 9.21
CA LYS A 237 -2.19 13.86 9.18
C LYS A 237 -1.05 13.90 8.16
N ASP A 238 -0.16 12.91 8.22
CA ASP A 238 1.04 12.89 7.37
C ASP A 238 0.69 12.61 5.91
N LEU A 239 -0.28 11.73 5.66
CA LEU A 239 -0.75 11.46 4.31
C LEU A 239 -1.51 12.66 3.71
N GLN A 240 -2.25 13.45 4.51
CA GLN A 240 -2.86 14.69 4.00
C GLN A 240 -1.79 15.70 3.55
N ILE A 241 -0.69 15.83 4.29
CA ILE A 241 0.45 16.67 3.87
C ILE A 241 1.01 16.17 2.53
N ALA A 242 1.11 14.86 2.35
CA ALA A 242 1.57 14.29 1.08
C ALA A 242 0.58 14.57 -0.07
N VAL A 243 -0.72 14.49 0.18
CA VAL A 243 -1.76 14.84 -0.81
C VAL A 243 -1.66 16.31 -1.19
N ASP A 244 -1.58 17.22 -0.20
CA ASP A 244 -1.45 18.65 -0.43
C ASP A 244 -0.20 18.96 -1.27
N GLY A 245 0.93 18.28 -0.98
CA GLY A 245 2.16 18.38 -1.76
C GLY A 245 2.03 17.87 -3.20
N ALA A 246 1.28 16.78 -3.40
CA ALA A 246 1.02 16.25 -4.75
C ALA A 246 0.10 17.16 -5.56
N VAL A 247 -0.92 17.75 -4.93
CA VAL A 247 -1.81 18.73 -5.56
C VAL A 247 -1.03 19.98 -5.96
N ALA A 248 -0.20 20.51 -5.07
CA ALA A 248 0.64 21.69 -5.34
C ALA A 248 1.69 21.46 -6.45
N ALA A 249 2.09 20.21 -6.65
CA ALA A 249 3.07 19.82 -7.66
C ALA A 249 2.46 19.51 -9.03
N TYR A 250 1.13 19.44 -9.14
CA TYR A 250 0.44 19.16 -10.40
C TYR A 250 0.38 20.40 -11.29
#